data_380d9f2bea7d333449112af1309d8341
#
_entry.id   380d9f2bea7d333449112af1309d8341
#
_cell.length_a   1.000
_cell.length_b   1.000
_cell.length_c   1.000
_cell.angle_alpha   90.00
_cell.angle_beta   90.00
_cell.angle_gamma   90.00
#
_symmetry.space_group_name_H-M   'P 1'
#
loop_
_entity.id
_entity.type
_entity.pdbx_description
1 polymer ?
#
loop_
_entity_poly.entity_id
_entity_poly.type
_entity_poly.pdbx_seq_one_letter_code
_entity_poly.pdbx_strand_id
1 'polypeptide(L)'
;MEKNNLQGKLKYNLFVGASSGAETENRWARLNMIERRAPHQVGKEIAKGINNGNIKFFDKHLSMFPVDLMYGFYTKHKSNNRLDVAIVEASAITEDGGIIPGASVGASPEIIQMADKVRIGSWEG
;
A
#
# COMPACT_ATOMS: atom_id res chain seq x y z
N MET A 1 -2.15 -15.21 5.35
CA MET A 1 -2.70 -15.46 4.00
C MET A 1 -2.16 -16.72 3.37
N GLU A 2 -0.85 -16.93 3.36
CA GLU A 2 -0.26 -18.22 2.92
C GLU A 2 -0.82 -19.41 3.70
N LYS A 3 -0.96 -19.28 5.01
CA LYS A 3 -1.53 -20.33 5.89
C LYS A 3 -2.95 -20.77 5.51
N ASN A 4 -3.70 -19.92 4.83
CA ASN A 4 -5.09 -20.18 4.43
C ASN A 4 -5.24 -20.49 2.94
N ASN A 5 -4.13 -20.70 2.22
CA ASN A 5 -4.11 -20.98 0.78
C ASN A 5 -4.89 -19.96 -0.07
N LEU A 6 -4.74 -18.67 0.25
CA LEU A 6 -5.43 -17.57 -0.43
C LEU A 6 -4.60 -16.96 -1.57
N GLN A 7 -3.35 -17.40 -1.75
CA GLN A 7 -2.51 -16.92 -2.83
C GLN A 7 -3.14 -17.22 -4.19
N GLY A 8 -3.19 -16.20 -5.04
CA GLY A 8 -3.82 -16.25 -6.35
C GLY A 8 -5.36 -16.21 -6.35
N LYS A 9 -6.00 -16.44 -5.20
CA LYS A 9 -7.46 -16.40 -5.04
C LYS A 9 -7.96 -15.03 -4.59
N LEU A 10 -7.17 -14.36 -3.75
CA LEU A 10 -7.46 -13.02 -3.26
C LEU A 10 -6.41 -12.07 -3.80
N LYS A 11 -6.85 -11.03 -4.49
CA LYS A 11 -5.98 -10.00 -5.04
C LYS A 11 -6.33 -8.63 -4.50
N TYR A 12 -5.32 -7.78 -4.37
CA TYR A 12 -5.43 -6.43 -3.85
C TYR A 12 -5.14 -5.38 -4.93
N ASN A 13 -5.80 -4.26 -4.82
CA ASN A 13 -5.36 -3.01 -5.41
C ASN A 13 -4.44 -2.34 -4.38
N LEU A 14 -3.18 -2.23 -4.68
CA LEU A 14 -2.15 -1.78 -3.75
C LEU A 14 -1.72 -0.35 -4.06
N PHE A 15 -1.86 0.51 -3.07
CA PHE A 15 -1.36 1.88 -3.10
C PHE A 15 -0.21 2.01 -2.11
N VAL A 16 0.96 2.39 -2.60
CA VAL A 16 2.16 2.52 -1.77
C VAL A 16 2.80 3.87 -2.04
N GLY A 17 3.07 4.64 -1.02
CA GLY A 17 3.71 5.94 -1.17
C GLY A 17 5.11 5.84 -1.75
N ALA A 18 5.92 4.92 -1.24
CA ALA A 18 7.19 4.51 -1.79
C ALA A 18 7.28 2.99 -1.77
N SER A 19 8.18 2.41 -2.55
CA SER A 19 8.37 0.96 -2.52
C SER A 19 8.83 0.50 -1.16
N SER A 20 8.12 -0.44 -0.59
CA SER A 20 8.51 -1.12 0.65
C SER A 20 9.52 -2.24 0.39
N GLY A 21 10.06 -2.82 1.45
CA GLY A 21 11.11 -3.84 1.36
C GLY A 21 10.68 -5.14 0.67
N ALA A 22 11.66 -6.00 0.45
CA ALA A 22 11.50 -7.26 -0.29
C ALA A 22 10.49 -8.23 0.36
N GLU A 23 10.34 -8.15 1.67
CA GLU A 23 9.45 -9.05 2.44
C GLU A 23 7.99 -8.59 2.48
N THR A 24 7.67 -7.44 1.90
CA THR A 24 6.32 -6.90 1.81
C THR A 24 5.75 -7.04 0.40
N GLU A 25 5.72 -5.98 -0.38
CA GLU A 25 5.05 -5.98 -1.68
C GLU A 25 5.67 -6.97 -2.70
N ASN A 26 6.99 -7.18 -2.68
CA ASN A 26 7.61 -8.16 -3.57
C ASN A 26 7.16 -9.59 -3.24
N ARG A 27 7.00 -9.91 -1.97
CA ARG A 27 6.45 -11.20 -1.54
C ARG A 27 5.01 -11.37 -2.03
N TRP A 28 4.18 -10.35 -1.91
CA TRP A 28 2.81 -10.39 -2.43
C TRP A 28 2.76 -10.53 -3.94
N ALA A 29 3.69 -9.92 -4.66
CA ALA A 29 3.81 -10.10 -6.11
C ALA A 29 4.16 -11.55 -6.48
N ARG A 30 5.13 -12.16 -5.78
CA ARG A 30 5.48 -13.57 -5.98
C ARG A 30 4.30 -14.52 -5.73
N LEU A 31 3.45 -14.18 -4.79
CA LEU A 31 2.26 -14.95 -4.42
C LEU A 31 1.04 -14.66 -5.30
N ASN A 32 1.20 -13.86 -6.35
CA ASN A 32 0.13 -13.45 -7.26
C ASN A 32 -1.07 -12.82 -6.53
N MET A 33 -0.79 -11.94 -5.59
CA MET A 33 -1.80 -11.30 -4.73
C MET A 33 -2.06 -9.85 -5.08
N ILE A 34 -1.41 -9.31 -6.12
CA ILE A 34 -1.57 -7.91 -6.53
C ILE A 34 -2.27 -7.86 -7.89
N GLU A 35 -3.42 -7.21 -7.93
CA GLU A 35 -4.14 -6.91 -9.17
C GLU A 35 -3.64 -5.61 -9.80
N ARG A 36 -3.51 -4.57 -8.99
CA ARG A 36 -3.05 -3.24 -9.40
C ARG A 36 -2.03 -2.69 -8.43
N ARG A 37 -1.09 -1.94 -8.93
CA ARG A 37 -0.06 -1.25 -8.15
C ARG A 37 0.02 0.21 -8.60
N ALA A 38 -0.04 1.13 -7.67
CA ALA A 38 0.14 2.56 -7.91
C ALA A 38 0.82 3.22 -6.68
N PRO A 39 1.46 4.35 -6.83
CA PRO A 39 1.90 5.01 -8.06
C PRO A 39 3.30 4.57 -8.51
N HIS A 40 4.33 4.89 -7.78
CA HIS A 40 5.74 4.66 -8.10
C HIS A 40 6.25 3.35 -7.52
N GLN A 41 7.01 2.57 -8.28
CA GLN A 41 7.56 1.31 -7.78
C GLN A 41 9.00 1.08 -8.24
N VAL A 42 9.79 0.40 -7.43
CA VAL A 42 11.17 0.02 -7.72
C VAL A 42 11.46 -1.46 -7.39
N GLY A 43 10.45 -2.22 -7.01
CA GLY A 43 10.57 -3.63 -6.64
C GLY A 43 10.75 -4.55 -7.85
N LYS A 44 11.69 -5.50 -7.77
CA LYS A 44 11.99 -6.40 -8.89
C LYS A 44 10.84 -7.35 -9.23
N GLU A 45 10.17 -7.90 -8.22
CA GLU A 45 9.06 -8.85 -8.44
C GLU A 45 7.81 -8.12 -8.93
N ILE A 46 7.58 -6.90 -8.46
CA ILE A 46 6.54 -6.02 -9.01
C ILE A 46 6.82 -5.73 -10.48
N ALA A 47 8.05 -5.36 -10.82
CA ALA A 47 8.44 -5.08 -12.20
C ALA A 47 8.21 -6.28 -13.12
N LYS A 48 8.55 -7.49 -12.68
CA LYS A 48 8.24 -8.72 -13.43
C LYS A 48 6.75 -8.88 -13.66
N GLY A 49 5.94 -8.69 -12.62
CA GLY A 49 4.48 -8.79 -12.71
C GLY A 49 3.87 -7.78 -13.67
N ILE A 50 4.39 -6.56 -13.69
CA ILE A 50 3.95 -5.52 -14.63
C ILE A 50 4.35 -5.87 -16.06
N ASN A 51 5.59 -6.25 -16.28
CA ASN A 51 6.14 -6.54 -17.61
C ASN A 51 5.48 -7.75 -18.28
N ASN A 52 5.05 -8.73 -17.50
CA ASN A 52 4.34 -9.91 -18.03
C ASN A 52 2.82 -9.76 -18.04
N GLY A 53 2.29 -8.60 -17.65
CA GLY A 53 0.86 -8.30 -17.69
C GLY A 53 0.03 -8.82 -16.51
N ASN A 54 0.65 -9.44 -15.51
CA ASN A 54 -0.08 -9.96 -14.34
C ASN A 54 -0.48 -8.88 -13.35
N ILE A 55 0.24 -7.76 -13.33
CA ILE A 55 -0.02 -6.60 -12.46
C ILE A 55 -0.29 -5.39 -13.33
N LYS A 56 -1.45 -4.79 -13.17
CA LYS A 56 -1.79 -3.50 -13.79
C LYS A 56 -1.07 -2.39 -13.02
N PHE A 57 -0.39 -1.52 -13.74
CA PHE A 57 0.40 -0.46 -13.13
C PHE A 57 -0.07 0.91 -13.60
N PHE A 58 -0.17 1.83 -12.66
CA PHE A 58 -0.42 3.24 -12.95
C PHE A 58 0.67 4.08 -12.28
N ASP A 59 1.56 4.60 -13.10
CA ASP A 59 2.66 5.45 -12.64
C ASP A 59 2.19 6.89 -12.47
N LYS A 60 2.69 7.55 -11.45
CA LYS A 60 2.44 8.96 -11.18
C LYS A 60 3.55 9.55 -10.33
N HIS A 61 3.76 10.84 -10.46
CA HIS A 61 4.66 11.57 -9.58
C HIS A 61 4.26 11.37 -8.11
N LEU A 62 5.22 11.00 -7.29
CA LEU A 62 4.98 10.72 -5.87
C LEU A 62 4.45 11.95 -5.13
N SER A 63 4.84 13.15 -5.54
CA SER A 63 4.35 14.42 -5.00
C SER A 63 2.86 14.67 -5.25
N MET A 64 2.29 14.09 -6.29
CA MET A 64 0.88 14.25 -6.65
C MET A 64 -0.01 13.17 -6.03
N PHE A 65 0.58 12.08 -5.58
CA PHE A 65 -0.17 10.93 -5.08
C PHE A 65 -1.06 11.24 -3.86
N PRO A 66 -0.58 11.94 -2.80
CA PRO A 66 -1.42 12.23 -1.65
C PRO A 66 -2.68 13.03 -2.01
N VAL A 67 -2.54 14.03 -2.85
CA VAL A 67 -3.65 14.87 -3.32
C VAL A 67 -4.66 14.05 -4.11
N ASP A 68 -4.20 13.26 -5.05
CA ASP A 68 -5.06 12.40 -5.88
C ASP A 68 -5.78 11.34 -5.04
N LEU A 69 -5.14 10.82 -4.01
CA LEU A 69 -5.74 9.89 -3.08
C LEU A 69 -6.87 10.56 -2.29
N MET A 70 -6.63 11.75 -1.74
CA MET A 70 -7.60 12.48 -0.93
C MET A 70 -8.80 12.95 -1.74
N TYR A 71 -8.61 13.37 -2.99
CA TYR A 71 -9.70 13.79 -3.88
C TYR A 71 -10.38 12.63 -4.63
N GLY A 72 -10.04 11.39 -4.27
CA GLY A 72 -10.75 10.22 -4.78
C GLY A 72 -10.38 9.81 -6.20
N PHE A 73 -9.28 10.29 -6.75
CA PHE A 73 -8.85 9.92 -8.11
C PHE A 73 -8.68 8.41 -8.28
N TYR A 74 -8.04 7.76 -7.30
CA TYR A 74 -7.84 6.31 -7.32
C TYR A 74 -9.02 5.51 -6.80
N THR A 75 -9.89 6.12 -6.03
CA THR A 75 -10.99 5.46 -5.32
C THR A 75 -12.38 5.89 -5.80
N LYS A 76 -12.46 6.66 -6.89
CA LYS A 76 -13.71 7.24 -7.40
C LYS A 76 -14.80 6.22 -7.75
N HIS A 77 -14.42 4.97 -7.96
CA HIS A 77 -15.38 3.89 -8.24
C HIS A 77 -15.91 3.21 -6.96
N LYS A 78 -15.39 3.57 -5.80
CA LYS A 78 -15.90 3.11 -4.51
C LYS A 78 -16.96 4.10 -4.01
N SER A 79 -18.01 3.57 -3.40
CA SER A 79 -19.13 4.39 -2.92
C SER A 79 -18.74 5.46 -1.89
N ASN A 80 -17.66 5.22 -1.15
CA ASN A 80 -17.20 6.11 -0.09
C ASN A 80 -15.85 6.79 -0.39
N ASN A 81 -15.24 6.55 -1.55
CA ASN A 81 -13.91 7.05 -1.93
C ASN A 81 -12.81 6.77 -0.88
N ARG A 82 -12.90 5.64 -0.18
CA ARG A 82 -11.97 5.28 0.90
C ARG A 82 -11.19 4.03 0.56
N LEU A 83 -10.06 3.87 1.24
CA LEU A 83 -9.26 2.65 1.24
C LEU A 83 -9.86 1.66 2.26
N ASP A 84 -9.77 0.37 1.99
CA ASP A 84 -10.28 -0.63 2.93
C ASP A 84 -9.35 -0.78 4.14
N VAL A 85 -8.05 -0.85 3.89
CA VAL A 85 -7.04 -1.04 4.94
C VAL A 85 -5.79 -0.23 4.62
N ALA A 86 -5.31 0.50 5.61
CA ALA A 86 -3.98 1.09 5.61
C ALA A 86 -3.04 0.21 6.46
N ILE A 87 -1.83 0.02 5.96
CA ILE A 87 -0.74 -0.62 6.70
C ILE A 87 0.39 0.40 6.78
N VAL A 88 0.74 0.79 7.99
CA VAL A 88 1.78 1.79 8.24
C VAL A 88 2.77 1.28 9.27
N GLU A 89 4.00 1.73 9.14
CA GLU A 89 5.05 1.50 10.12
C GLU A 89 5.12 2.70 11.07
N ALA A 90 5.25 2.43 12.35
CA ALA A 90 5.35 3.45 13.38
C ALA A 90 6.56 3.21 14.29
N SER A 91 7.20 4.29 14.70
CA SER A 91 8.27 4.24 15.70
C SER A 91 7.72 4.09 17.11
N ALA A 92 6.55 4.68 17.37
CA ALA A 92 5.87 4.59 18.66
C ALA A 92 4.38 4.88 18.51
N ILE A 93 3.61 4.49 19.50
CA ILE A 93 2.20 4.84 19.66
C ILE A 93 2.06 5.56 20.99
N THR A 94 1.40 6.71 20.99
CA THR A 94 1.17 7.50 22.21
C THR A 94 0.00 6.92 23.02
N GLU A 95 -0.08 7.29 24.31
CA GLU A 95 -1.14 6.80 25.20
C GLU A 95 -2.55 7.16 24.74
N ASP A 96 -2.70 8.30 24.05
CA ASP A 96 -3.97 8.76 23.47
C ASP A 96 -4.27 8.18 22.09
N GLY A 97 -3.47 7.20 21.62
CA GLY A 97 -3.66 6.53 20.34
C GLY A 97 -3.03 7.24 19.15
N GLY A 98 -2.20 8.26 19.35
CA GLY A 98 -1.44 8.91 18.30
C GLY A 98 -0.35 8.01 17.74
N ILE A 99 -0.10 8.10 16.43
CA ILE A 99 0.93 7.33 15.73
C ILE A 99 2.14 8.23 15.50
N ILE A 100 3.30 7.83 16.00
CA ILE A 100 4.57 8.49 15.72
C ILE A 100 5.24 7.77 14.56
N PRO A 101 5.31 8.38 13.36
CA PRO A 101 5.92 7.74 12.20
C PRO A 101 7.43 7.64 12.35
N GLY A 102 8.05 6.75 11.57
CA GLY A 102 9.49 6.71 11.39
C GLY A 102 10.00 7.81 10.46
N ALA A 103 11.26 7.69 10.02
CA ALA A 103 11.89 8.63 9.12
C ALA A 103 11.25 8.70 7.72
N SER A 104 10.53 7.64 7.31
CA SER A 104 9.93 7.50 5.98
C SER A 104 8.42 7.74 6.02
N VAL A 105 7.99 8.94 6.35
CA VAL A 105 6.56 9.29 6.47
C VAL A 105 5.82 9.18 5.13
N GLY A 106 6.37 9.76 4.06
CA GLY A 106 5.75 9.75 2.73
C GLY A 106 4.29 10.21 2.75
N ALA A 107 3.42 9.44 2.11
CA ALA A 107 1.97 9.67 2.06
C ALA A 107 1.20 8.98 3.21
N SER A 108 1.86 8.53 4.26
CA SER A 108 1.22 7.79 5.36
C SER A 108 0.09 8.56 6.04
N PRO A 109 0.19 9.87 6.32
CA PRO A 109 -0.93 10.62 6.91
C PRO A 109 -2.20 10.56 6.05
N GLU A 110 -2.08 10.77 4.75
CA GLU A 110 -3.20 10.76 3.80
C GLU A 110 -3.78 9.36 3.64
N ILE A 111 -2.94 8.34 3.61
CA ILE A 111 -3.35 6.93 3.55
C ILE A 111 -4.16 6.57 4.80
N ILE A 112 -3.71 6.97 5.98
CA ILE A 112 -4.42 6.72 7.24
C ILE A 112 -5.78 7.42 7.24
N GLN A 113 -5.85 8.68 6.82
CA GLN A 113 -7.10 9.43 6.77
C GLN A 113 -8.13 8.81 5.82
N MET A 114 -7.69 8.21 4.73
CA MET A 114 -8.56 7.61 3.72
C MET A 114 -8.94 6.16 4.00
N ALA A 115 -8.36 5.53 5.01
CA ALA A 115 -8.57 4.12 5.32
C ALA A 115 -9.73 3.88 6.28
N ASP A 116 -10.49 2.82 6.03
CA ASP A 116 -11.52 2.36 6.97
C ASP A 116 -10.91 1.65 8.17
N LYS A 117 -9.80 0.97 7.96
CA LYS A 117 -9.04 0.25 9.00
C LYS A 117 -7.55 0.55 8.88
N VAL A 118 -6.89 0.69 10.02
CA VAL A 118 -5.45 0.91 10.08
C VAL A 118 -4.78 -0.25 10.83
N ARG A 119 -3.73 -0.79 10.23
CA ARG A 119 -2.84 -1.76 10.86
C ARG A 119 -1.47 -1.12 11.02
N ILE A 120 -0.92 -1.24 12.20
CA ILE A 120 0.36 -0.64 12.55
C ILE A 120 1.36 -1.76 12.78
N GLY A 121 2.48 -1.70 12.05
CA GLY A 121 3.66 -2.50 12.30
C GLY A 121 4.66 -1.67 13.11
N SER A 122 5.28 -2.27 14.12
CA SER A 122 6.40 -1.67 14.81
C SER A 122 7.70 -2.30 14.31
N TRP A 123 8.70 -1.48 14.11
CA TRP A 123 10.06 -1.94 13.87
C TRP A 123 10.72 -2.15 15.23
N GLU A 124 10.97 -3.39 15.59
CA GLU A 124 11.88 -3.76 16.66
C GLU A 124 13.27 -3.95 16.04
N GLY A 125 13.99 -2.84 15.92
CA GLY A 125 15.33 -2.85 15.37
C GLY A 125 16.38 -2.80 16.41
#